data_cf1fc50ab84fb030df25e4b6040a08bf
#
_entry.id   cf1fc50ab84fb030df25e4b6040a08bf
#
_cell.length_a   1.000
_cell.length_b   1.000
_cell.length_c   1.000
_cell.angle_alpha   90.00
_cell.angle_beta   90.00
_cell.angle_gamma   90.00
#
_symmetry.space_group_name_H-M   'P 1'
#
loop_
_entity.id
_entity.type
_entity.pdbx_description
1 polymer ?
#
loop_
_entity_poly.entity_id
_entity_poly.type
_entity_poly.pdbx_seq_one_letter_code
_entity_poly.pdbx_strand_id
1 'polypeptide(L)'
;HGDTKHVLLFPATPAECFSLTVKAFDLADRLQTPVIMLTDLDLGMNDWMSPPLVFDDKHAFDRGKVLDGEALENLKERFGRYLDVDGDGIPYRTYPGAHPKKGAYTIRGTSRDEYAVYTEDGAAYVRNMDRLLRKFETAKQYVPEPKIKPAARATPYGALFFGTTASPAYEAVEMLAEEGIAIDTLRLRAFPFSDAVQEFIAGHE
;
A
#
# COMPACT_ATOMS: atom_id res chain seq x y z
N HIS A 1 -5.64 -9.29 6.00
CA HIS A 1 -6.25 -10.59 5.76
C HIS A 1 -5.33 -11.69 6.27
N GLY A 2 -5.61 -12.23 7.43
CA GLY A 2 -4.77 -13.21 8.10
C GLY A 2 -3.39 -12.65 8.48
N ASP A 3 -2.40 -13.51 8.58
CA ASP A 3 -1.04 -13.17 9.02
C ASP A 3 -0.25 -12.38 7.98
N THR A 4 -0.67 -12.42 6.70
CA THR A 4 0.13 -11.88 5.59
C THR A 4 -0.08 -10.39 5.37
N LYS A 5 -1.16 -9.80 5.86
CA LYS A 5 -1.56 -8.40 5.69
C LYS A 5 -1.44 -7.88 4.24
N HIS A 6 -2.31 -6.98 3.83
CA HIS A 6 -2.32 -6.43 2.48
C HIS A 6 -2.45 -4.92 2.53
N VAL A 7 -1.97 -4.25 1.48
CA VAL A 7 -2.20 -2.82 1.28
C VAL A 7 -3.64 -2.61 0.85
N LEU A 8 -4.32 -1.66 1.51
CA LEU A 8 -5.67 -1.23 1.15
C LEU A 8 -5.62 0.21 0.65
N LEU A 9 -6.41 0.54 -0.35
CA LEU A 9 -6.57 1.89 -0.88
C LEU A 9 -8.03 2.31 -0.78
N PHE A 10 -8.28 3.56 -0.39
CA PHE A 10 -9.60 4.12 -0.12
C PHE A 10 -9.88 5.33 -1.02
N PRO A 11 -10.33 5.14 -2.27
CA PRO A 11 -10.76 6.25 -3.11
C PRO A 11 -12.03 6.89 -2.57
N ALA A 12 -12.20 8.20 -2.80
CA ALA A 12 -13.39 8.95 -2.42
C ALA A 12 -14.16 9.50 -3.63
N THR A 13 -13.60 9.37 -4.83
CA THR A 13 -14.22 9.86 -6.08
C THR A 13 -13.84 8.94 -7.24
N PRO A 14 -14.60 8.96 -8.38
CA PRO A 14 -14.22 8.21 -9.58
C PRO A 14 -12.82 8.55 -10.10
N ALA A 15 -12.42 9.81 -10.03
CA ALA A 15 -11.07 10.24 -10.41
C ALA A 15 -9.99 9.61 -9.51
N GLU A 16 -10.25 9.47 -8.21
CA GLU A 16 -9.36 8.74 -7.32
C GLU A 16 -9.40 7.23 -7.55
N CYS A 17 -10.53 6.63 -7.92
CA CYS A 17 -10.56 5.23 -8.34
C CYS A 17 -9.58 4.99 -9.48
N PHE A 18 -9.57 5.86 -10.49
CA PHE A 18 -8.65 5.77 -11.61
C PHE A 18 -7.18 5.95 -11.17
N SER A 19 -6.86 7.06 -10.51
CA SER A 19 -5.47 7.37 -10.14
C SER A 19 -4.89 6.38 -9.11
N LEU A 20 -5.68 5.93 -8.15
CA LEU A 20 -5.25 4.93 -7.18
C LEU A 20 -5.15 3.53 -7.80
N THR A 21 -5.89 3.22 -8.88
CA THR A 21 -5.68 1.97 -9.62
C THR A 21 -4.29 1.94 -10.26
N VAL A 22 -3.87 3.02 -10.91
CA VAL A 22 -2.51 3.12 -11.45
C VAL A 22 -1.47 2.92 -10.34
N LYS A 23 -1.65 3.61 -9.21
CA LYS A 23 -0.78 3.47 -8.04
C LYS A 23 -0.80 2.05 -7.45
N ALA A 24 -1.95 1.36 -7.51
CA ALA A 24 -2.06 -0.03 -7.02
C ALA A 24 -1.16 -1.00 -7.79
N PHE A 25 -1.02 -0.82 -9.11
CA PHE A 25 -0.10 -1.63 -9.91
C PHE A 25 1.36 -1.41 -9.50
N ASP A 26 1.77 -0.15 -9.33
CA ASP A 26 3.12 0.17 -8.84
C ASP A 26 3.38 -0.42 -7.45
N LEU A 27 2.43 -0.27 -6.53
CA LEU A 27 2.54 -0.82 -5.18
C LEU A 27 2.60 -2.36 -5.18
N ALA A 28 1.78 -3.00 -6.02
CA ALA A 28 1.75 -4.47 -6.10
C ALA A 28 3.08 -5.03 -6.61
N ASP A 29 3.67 -4.39 -7.62
CA ASP A 29 4.98 -4.78 -8.15
C ASP A 29 6.12 -4.42 -7.18
N ARG A 30 6.10 -3.21 -6.63
CA ARG A 30 7.11 -2.74 -5.69
C ARG A 30 7.18 -3.57 -4.43
N LEU A 31 6.03 -3.80 -3.80
CA LEU A 31 5.92 -4.51 -2.53
C LEU A 31 5.77 -6.02 -2.71
N GLN A 32 5.54 -6.50 -3.94
CA GLN A 32 5.28 -7.92 -4.24
C GLN A 32 4.19 -8.49 -3.33
N THR A 33 3.06 -7.80 -3.29
CA THR A 33 1.91 -8.16 -2.46
C THR A 33 0.62 -7.72 -3.16
N PRO A 34 -0.50 -8.42 -2.97
CA PRO A 34 -1.80 -7.91 -3.43
C PRO A 34 -2.11 -6.55 -2.83
N VAL A 35 -2.67 -5.66 -3.65
CA VAL A 35 -3.21 -4.37 -3.24
C VAL A 35 -4.70 -4.40 -3.49
N ILE A 36 -5.49 -4.08 -2.47
CA ILE A 36 -6.95 -4.14 -2.53
C ILE A 36 -7.49 -2.71 -2.52
N MET A 37 -8.21 -2.34 -3.57
CA MET A 37 -8.95 -1.09 -3.61
C MET A 37 -10.34 -1.32 -3.05
N LEU A 38 -10.70 -0.57 -2.00
CA LEU A 38 -11.99 -0.64 -1.34
C LEU A 38 -12.85 0.52 -1.80
N THR A 39 -13.88 0.21 -2.55
CA THR A 39 -14.95 1.13 -2.95
C THR A 39 -16.23 0.81 -2.20
N ASP A 40 -17.17 1.72 -2.22
CA ASP A 40 -18.48 1.57 -1.62
C ASP A 40 -19.60 1.65 -2.68
N LEU A 41 -20.84 1.47 -2.24
CA LEU A 41 -21.99 1.51 -3.14
C LEU A 41 -22.23 2.89 -3.75
N ASP A 42 -21.85 3.95 -3.09
CA ASP A 42 -22.00 5.29 -3.62
C ASP A 42 -21.09 5.50 -4.84
N LEU A 43 -19.82 5.04 -4.77
CA LEU A 43 -18.93 5.02 -5.95
C LEU A 43 -19.37 4.05 -7.04
N GLY A 44 -19.99 2.92 -6.67
CA GLY A 44 -20.36 1.86 -7.62
C GLY A 44 -21.71 2.01 -8.29
N MET A 45 -22.64 2.76 -7.68
CA MET A 45 -24.05 2.79 -8.09
C MET A 45 -24.57 4.18 -8.46
N ASN A 46 -23.88 5.25 -8.02
CA ASN A 46 -24.29 6.62 -8.30
C ASN A 46 -23.73 7.15 -9.62
N ASP A 47 -24.48 8.07 -10.22
CA ASP A 47 -24.03 8.85 -11.38
C ASP A 47 -23.18 10.04 -10.91
N TRP A 48 -21.87 9.85 -10.87
CA TRP A 48 -20.93 10.87 -10.48
C TRP A 48 -20.51 11.76 -11.66
N MET A 49 -20.50 13.08 -11.46
CA MET A 49 -19.76 13.96 -12.34
C MET A 49 -18.25 13.83 -12.04
N SER A 50 -17.48 13.55 -13.07
CA SER A 50 -16.02 13.42 -12.96
C SER A 50 -15.35 14.18 -14.11
N PRO A 51 -14.18 14.79 -13.87
CA PRO A 51 -13.36 15.27 -14.98
C PRO A 51 -12.97 14.09 -15.88
N PRO A 52 -12.60 14.35 -17.16
CA PRO A 52 -12.09 13.32 -18.04
C PRO A 52 -10.95 12.55 -17.40
N LEU A 53 -11.02 11.22 -17.46
CA LEU A 53 -9.97 10.34 -16.96
C LEU A 53 -8.94 10.15 -18.07
N VAL A 54 -7.74 10.71 -17.87
CA VAL A 54 -6.65 10.64 -18.84
C VAL A 54 -5.51 9.82 -18.27
N PHE A 55 -5.14 8.74 -18.97
CA PHE A 55 -3.95 7.97 -18.63
C PHE A 55 -2.71 8.67 -19.20
N ASP A 56 -1.66 8.78 -18.39
CA ASP A 56 -0.36 9.25 -18.87
C ASP A 56 0.40 8.10 -19.54
N ASP A 57 0.45 8.11 -20.87
CA ASP A 57 1.15 7.10 -21.67
C ASP A 57 2.67 7.08 -21.40
N LYS A 58 3.21 8.10 -20.74
CA LYS A 58 4.62 8.16 -20.33
C LYS A 58 4.85 7.64 -18.90
N HIS A 59 3.80 7.19 -18.21
CA HIS A 59 3.94 6.64 -16.86
C HIS A 59 4.90 5.46 -16.85
N ALA A 60 5.98 5.60 -16.10
CA ALA A 60 6.96 4.54 -15.89
C ALA A 60 6.54 3.71 -14.68
N PHE A 61 6.02 2.51 -14.93
CA PHE A 61 5.63 1.61 -13.84
C PHE A 61 6.82 1.18 -12.99
N ASP A 62 6.67 1.27 -11.67
CA ASP A 62 7.64 0.78 -10.70
C ASP A 62 7.60 -0.76 -10.62
N ARG A 63 8.58 -1.42 -11.19
CA ARG A 63 8.67 -2.89 -11.18
C ARG A 63 9.31 -3.45 -9.91
N GLY A 64 9.74 -2.59 -9.00
CA GLY A 64 10.38 -2.99 -7.75
C GLY A 64 11.76 -3.61 -7.92
N LYS A 65 12.13 -4.50 -7.02
CA LYS A 65 13.45 -5.15 -6.97
C LYS A 65 13.53 -6.34 -7.93
N VAL A 66 13.88 -6.10 -9.19
CA VAL A 66 14.04 -7.12 -10.22
C VAL A 66 15.52 -7.30 -10.54
N LEU A 67 16.03 -8.53 -10.47
CA LEU A 67 17.37 -8.88 -10.93
C LEU A 67 17.31 -9.26 -12.41
N ASP A 68 18.08 -8.59 -13.21
CA ASP A 68 18.31 -8.93 -14.62
C ASP A 68 19.41 -10.00 -14.77
N GLY A 69 19.75 -10.34 -16.02
CA GLY A 69 20.75 -11.36 -16.31
C GLY A 69 22.15 -11.01 -15.82
N GLU A 70 22.54 -9.73 -15.90
CA GLU A 70 23.85 -9.26 -15.44
C GLU A 70 23.94 -9.29 -13.92
N ALA A 71 22.94 -8.79 -13.23
CA ALA A 71 22.84 -8.84 -11.77
C ALA A 71 22.88 -10.29 -11.26
N LEU A 72 22.19 -11.20 -11.94
CA LEU A 72 22.22 -12.62 -11.60
C LEU A 72 23.58 -13.26 -11.84
N GLU A 73 24.29 -12.91 -12.94
CA GLU A 73 25.65 -13.43 -13.19
C GLU A 73 26.61 -13.00 -12.11
N ASN A 74 26.54 -11.77 -11.65
CA ASN A 74 27.40 -11.17 -10.62
C ASN A 74 27.01 -11.57 -9.18
N LEU A 75 25.89 -12.27 -9.00
CA LEU A 75 25.43 -12.68 -7.68
C LEU A 75 26.41 -13.71 -7.07
N LYS A 76 27.01 -13.36 -5.94
CA LYS A 76 28.02 -14.20 -5.24
C LYS A 76 27.38 -15.34 -4.44
N GLU A 77 26.16 -15.11 -3.95
CA GLU A 77 25.44 -16.07 -3.14
C GLU A 77 24.25 -16.67 -3.93
N ARG A 78 23.66 -17.72 -3.37
CA ARG A 78 22.47 -18.33 -3.95
C ARG A 78 21.32 -17.34 -3.93
N PHE A 79 20.62 -17.18 -5.06
CA PHE A 79 19.38 -16.41 -5.13
C PHE A 79 18.30 -17.00 -4.21
N GLY A 80 17.72 -16.17 -3.37
CA GLY A 80 16.60 -16.52 -2.48
C GLY A 80 15.36 -15.68 -2.82
N ARG A 81 14.30 -16.34 -3.32
CA ARG A 81 13.07 -15.65 -3.72
C ARG A 81 12.38 -14.90 -2.57
N TYR A 82 12.56 -15.37 -1.35
CA TYR A 82 11.97 -14.80 -0.15
C TYR A 82 13.02 -14.29 0.84
N LEU A 83 14.27 -14.22 0.42
CA LEU A 83 15.37 -13.72 1.24
C LEU A 83 15.30 -12.18 1.31
N ASP A 84 15.33 -11.66 2.54
CA ASP A 84 15.37 -10.22 2.81
C ASP A 84 16.84 -9.74 2.85
N VAL A 85 17.34 -9.34 1.72
CA VAL A 85 18.76 -8.92 1.58
C VAL A 85 19.00 -7.52 2.15
N ASP A 86 18.04 -6.62 1.97
CA ASP A 86 18.18 -5.20 2.32
C ASP A 86 17.60 -4.86 3.70
N GLY A 87 16.93 -5.81 4.37
CA GLY A 87 16.33 -5.60 5.68
C GLY A 87 15.01 -4.85 5.69
N ASP A 88 14.41 -4.59 4.51
CA ASP A 88 13.14 -3.89 4.36
C ASP A 88 11.94 -4.83 4.18
N GLY A 89 12.17 -6.14 4.24
CA GLY A 89 11.15 -7.17 4.06
C GLY A 89 10.74 -7.44 2.62
N ILE A 90 11.25 -6.69 1.63
CA ILE A 90 10.94 -6.84 0.21
C ILE A 90 12.06 -7.65 -0.46
N PRO A 91 11.83 -8.91 -0.86
CA PRO A 91 12.84 -9.72 -1.50
C PRO A 91 13.06 -9.30 -2.95
N TYR A 92 14.20 -9.69 -3.50
CA TYR A 92 14.42 -9.60 -4.94
C TYR A 92 13.62 -10.66 -5.70
N ARG A 93 13.21 -10.35 -6.93
CA ARG A 93 12.57 -11.27 -7.86
C ARG A 93 13.28 -11.29 -9.21
N THR A 94 12.98 -12.29 -9.98
CA THR A 94 13.50 -12.51 -11.33
C THR A 94 12.36 -12.75 -12.29
N TYR A 95 12.58 -12.49 -13.57
CA TYR A 95 11.66 -12.92 -14.61
C TYR A 95 12.13 -14.23 -15.26
N PRO A 96 11.20 -15.07 -15.74
CA PRO A 96 11.55 -16.26 -16.50
C PRO A 96 12.44 -15.91 -17.70
N GLY A 97 13.53 -16.64 -17.87
CA GLY A 97 14.46 -16.42 -18.98
C GLY A 97 15.49 -15.30 -18.75
N ALA A 98 15.49 -14.60 -17.62
CA ALA A 98 16.49 -13.57 -17.32
C ALA A 98 17.92 -14.10 -17.29
N HIS A 99 18.11 -15.37 -16.89
CA HIS A 99 19.41 -16.03 -16.88
C HIS A 99 19.29 -17.54 -17.11
N PRO A 100 20.21 -18.19 -17.86
CA PRO A 100 20.07 -19.61 -18.23
C PRO A 100 20.22 -20.60 -17.06
N LYS A 101 20.87 -20.20 -15.95
CA LYS A 101 21.19 -21.11 -14.83
C LYS A 101 20.86 -20.56 -13.45
N LYS A 102 20.69 -19.23 -13.31
CA LYS A 102 20.48 -18.58 -12.00
C LYS A 102 19.09 -17.95 -11.93
N GLY A 103 18.60 -17.73 -10.72
CA GLY A 103 17.35 -17.01 -10.48
C GLY A 103 16.07 -17.82 -10.69
N ALA A 104 16.16 -19.08 -11.09
CA ALA A 104 14.98 -19.95 -11.20
C ALA A 104 14.51 -20.40 -9.81
N TYR A 105 13.20 -20.47 -9.62
CA TYR A 105 12.57 -20.97 -8.40
C TYR A 105 11.20 -21.58 -8.72
N THR A 106 10.71 -22.42 -7.82
CA THR A 106 9.38 -23.03 -7.95
C THR A 106 8.50 -22.53 -6.81
N ILE A 107 7.29 -22.05 -7.14
CA ILE A 107 6.28 -21.67 -6.16
C ILE A 107 5.29 -22.83 -6.00
N ARG A 108 4.99 -23.16 -4.74
CA ARG A 108 3.95 -24.12 -4.36
C ARG A 108 3.01 -23.46 -3.35
N GLY A 109 1.81 -23.98 -3.22
CA GLY A 109 0.83 -23.55 -2.22
C GLY A 109 1.14 -23.96 -0.76
N THR A 110 2.31 -24.52 -0.51
CA THR A 110 2.76 -25.04 0.79
C THR A 110 3.79 -24.10 1.44
N SER A 111 4.15 -24.35 2.70
CA SER A 111 5.25 -23.67 3.39
C SER A 111 6.59 -23.81 2.66
N ARG A 112 7.44 -22.82 2.81
CA ARG A 112 8.74 -22.72 2.15
C ARG A 112 9.73 -21.91 2.97
N ASP A 113 11.01 -22.15 2.73
CA ASP A 113 12.08 -21.32 3.28
C ASP A 113 12.35 -20.05 2.43
N GLU A 114 13.38 -19.33 2.78
CA GLU A 114 13.83 -18.09 2.12
C GLU A 114 14.26 -18.32 0.65
N TYR A 115 14.61 -19.55 0.31
CA TYR A 115 15.05 -19.97 -1.03
C TYR A 115 13.94 -20.61 -1.88
N ALA A 116 12.69 -20.53 -1.42
CA ALA A 116 11.53 -21.15 -2.04
C ALA A 116 11.56 -22.70 -1.99
N VAL A 117 12.37 -23.30 -1.14
CA VAL A 117 12.38 -24.73 -0.93
C VAL A 117 11.27 -25.13 0.03
N TYR A 118 10.54 -26.19 -0.30
CA TYR A 118 9.50 -26.71 0.59
C TYR A 118 10.07 -27.07 1.95
N THR A 119 9.36 -26.68 2.99
CA THR A 119 9.67 -27.04 4.38
C THR A 119 8.43 -26.96 5.25
N GLU A 120 8.35 -27.80 6.27
CA GLU A 120 7.35 -27.75 7.35
C GLU A 120 7.97 -27.24 8.67
N ASP A 121 9.23 -26.76 8.61
CA ASP A 121 9.90 -26.21 9.78
C ASP A 121 9.20 -24.93 10.28
N GLY A 122 8.73 -24.97 11.52
CA GLY A 122 8.06 -23.83 12.16
C GLY A 122 8.96 -22.60 12.27
N ALA A 123 10.27 -22.77 12.43
CA ALA A 123 11.20 -21.64 12.48
C ALA A 123 11.34 -20.94 11.12
N ALA A 124 11.33 -21.68 10.01
CA ALA A 124 11.30 -21.11 8.67
C ALA A 124 9.99 -20.34 8.41
N TYR A 125 8.87 -20.86 8.89
CA TYR A 125 7.59 -20.16 8.83
C TYR A 125 7.64 -18.82 9.57
N VAL A 126 8.11 -18.80 10.81
CA VAL A 126 8.22 -17.57 11.64
C VAL A 126 9.10 -16.54 10.94
N ARG A 127 10.29 -16.92 10.44
CA ARG A 127 11.16 -15.98 9.71
C ARG A 127 10.47 -15.34 8.50
N ASN A 128 9.69 -16.11 7.74
CA ASN A 128 8.93 -15.56 6.62
C ASN A 128 7.79 -14.64 7.07
N MET A 129 7.10 -14.95 8.17
CA MET A 129 6.07 -14.07 8.72
C MET A 129 6.66 -12.76 9.25
N ASP A 130 7.77 -12.81 9.97
CA ASP A 130 8.48 -11.61 10.45
C ASP A 130 8.95 -10.74 9.29
N ARG A 131 9.45 -11.36 8.20
CA ARG A 131 9.77 -10.63 6.97
C ARG A 131 8.54 -9.94 6.37
N LEU A 132 7.39 -10.62 6.31
CA LEU A 132 6.14 -10.04 5.78
C LEU A 132 5.64 -8.89 6.65
N LEU A 133 5.74 -8.99 7.97
CA LEU A 133 5.40 -7.90 8.89
C LEU A 133 6.33 -6.69 8.67
N ARG A 134 7.64 -6.94 8.52
CA ARG A 134 8.61 -5.87 8.20
C ARG A 134 8.29 -5.21 6.86
N LYS A 135 7.98 -5.99 5.82
CA LYS A 135 7.52 -5.45 4.53
C LYS A 135 6.29 -4.56 4.68
N PHE A 136 5.36 -4.94 5.55
CA PHE A 136 4.16 -4.16 5.80
C PHE A 136 4.46 -2.82 6.49
N GLU A 137 5.43 -2.78 7.41
CA GLU A 137 5.93 -1.53 7.98
C GLU A 137 6.62 -0.66 6.90
N THR A 138 7.46 -1.27 6.08
CA THR A 138 8.09 -0.58 4.94
C THR A 138 7.05 0.00 3.97
N ALA A 139 5.92 -0.66 3.78
CA ALA A 139 4.85 -0.20 2.89
C ALA A 139 4.29 1.18 3.28
N LYS A 140 4.38 1.60 4.54
CA LYS A 140 3.96 2.94 5.00
C LYS A 140 4.60 4.07 4.20
N GLN A 141 5.83 3.86 3.70
CA GLN A 141 6.59 4.85 2.94
C GLN A 141 6.14 5.00 1.48
N TYR A 142 5.35 4.06 0.98
CA TYR A 142 4.96 3.99 -0.44
C TYR A 142 3.47 4.23 -0.68
N VAL A 143 2.64 4.01 0.35
CA VAL A 143 1.20 4.21 0.24
C VAL A 143 0.83 5.70 0.16
N PRO A 144 -0.31 6.04 -0.44
CA PRO A 144 -0.79 7.42 -0.47
C PRO A 144 -0.97 8.01 0.92
N GLU A 145 -0.37 9.17 1.16
CA GLU A 145 -0.54 9.92 2.40
C GLU A 145 -2.00 10.32 2.64
N PRO A 146 -2.44 10.44 3.91
CA PRO A 146 -3.74 10.97 4.23
C PRO A 146 -3.89 12.42 3.76
N LYS A 147 -5.11 12.88 3.57
CA LYS A 147 -5.40 14.30 3.35
C LYS A 147 -5.79 14.94 4.67
N ILE A 148 -4.94 15.81 5.18
CA ILE A 148 -5.17 16.57 6.41
C ILE A 148 -5.60 18.00 6.04
N LYS A 149 -6.70 18.46 6.61
CA LYS A 149 -7.18 19.85 6.47
C LYS A 149 -7.39 20.40 7.89
N PRO A 150 -6.50 21.29 8.35
CA PRO A 150 -6.67 21.93 9.65
C PRO A 150 -7.86 22.91 9.59
N ALA A 151 -8.49 23.09 10.75
CA ALA A 151 -9.50 24.10 10.96
C ALA A 151 -8.90 25.53 10.90
N ALA A 152 -9.74 26.52 10.74
CA ALA A 152 -9.30 27.93 10.68
C ALA A 152 -8.72 28.45 12.03
N ARG A 153 -8.99 27.75 13.12
CA ARG A 153 -8.46 28.02 14.46
C ARG A 153 -8.08 26.74 15.17
N ALA A 154 -7.19 26.84 16.13
CA ALA A 154 -6.78 25.70 16.94
C ALA A 154 -7.98 25.04 17.63
N THR A 155 -8.00 23.73 17.63
CA THR A 155 -9.07 22.91 18.21
C THR A 155 -8.50 21.60 18.76
N PRO A 156 -9.05 21.05 19.84
CA PRO A 156 -8.73 19.69 20.28
C PRO A 156 -9.48 18.62 19.50
N TYR A 157 -10.43 18.96 18.64
CA TYR A 157 -11.30 18.00 17.98
C TYR A 157 -10.77 17.66 16.60
N GLY A 158 -10.65 16.34 16.34
CA GLY A 158 -10.27 15.78 15.05
C GLY A 158 -11.33 14.81 14.52
N ALA A 159 -11.67 14.95 13.23
CA ALA A 159 -12.54 14.00 12.54
C ALA A 159 -11.74 13.16 11.55
N LEU A 160 -11.84 11.84 11.68
CA LEU A 160 -11.16 10.87 10.81
C LEU A 160 -12.19 10.07 10.01
N PHE A 161 -12.04 10.03 8.69
CA PHE A 161 -12.96 9.35 7.77
C PHE A 161 -12.24 8.84 6.52
N PHE A 162 -12.94 8.07 5.69
CA PHE A 162 -12.43 7.54 4.42
C PHE A 162 -13.56 7.35 3.40
N GLY A 163 -13.20 7.07 2.14
CA GLY A 163 -14.14 6.79 1.06
C GLY A 163 -15.08 7.95 0.79
N THR A 164 -16.30 7.65 0.34
CA THR A 164 -17.32 8.65 -0.01
C THR A 164 -17.87 9.40 1.19
N THR A 165 -17.64 8.94 2.42
CA THR A 165 -17.92 9.73 3.64
C THR A 165 -17.23 11.10 3.62
N ALA A 166 -16.24 11.28 2.74
CA ALA A 166 -15.51 12.54 2.63
C ALA A 166 -16.42 13.75 2.31
N SER A 167 -17.36 13.60 1.37
CA SER A 167 -18.25 14.71 0.98
C SER A 167 -19.14 15.17 2.12
N PRO A 168 -19.97 14.29 2.75
CA PRO A 168 -20.81 14.71 3.86
C PRO A 168 -20.00 15.12 5.10
N ALA A 169 -18.82 14.54 5.34
CA ALA A 169 -17.98 14.92 6.46
C ALA A 169 -17.45 16.37 6.31
N TYR A 170 -17.00 16.75 5.12
CA TYR A 170 -16.56 18.13 4.89
C TYR A 170 -17.70 19.12 5.00
N GLU A 171 -18.88 18.82 4.46
CA GLU A 171 -20.09 19.65 4.61
C GLU A 171 -20.47 19.81 6.09
N ALA A 172 -20.50 18.71 6.86
CA ALA A 172 -20.79 18.74 8.30
C ALA A 172 -19.78 19.61 9.06
N VAL A 173 -18.50 19.53 8.75
CA VAL A 173 -17.46 20.36 9.37
C VAL A 173 -17.64 21.85 9.04
N GLU A 174 -18.06 22.18 7.82
CA GLU A 174 -18.36 23.56 7.42
C GLU A 174 -19.57 24.09 8.18
N MET A 175 -20.66 23.31 8.29
CA MET A 175 -21.84 23.69 9.08
C MET A 175 -21.50 23.90 10.58
N LEU A 176 -20.70 23.02 11.16
CA LEU A 176 -20.24 23.16 12.55
C LEU A 176 -19.36 24.40 12.74
N ALA A 177 -18.56 24.76 11.76
CA ALA A 177 -17.74 25.95 11.81
C ALA A 177 -18.60 27.24 11.84
N GLU A 178 -19.74 27.27 11.15
CA GLU A 178 -20.72 28.37 11.22
C GLU A 178 -21.32 28.51 12.62
N GLU A 179 -21.49 27.39 13.33
CA GLU A 179 -21.93 27.37 14.74
C GLU A 179 -20.78 27.65 15.73
N GLY A 180 -19.59 27.92 15.22
CA GLY A 180 -18.43 28.23 16.05
C GLY A 180 -17.68 27.01 16.57
N ILE A 181 -17.93 25.81 16.07
CA ILE A 181 -17.21 24.58 16.41
C ILE A 181 -16.16 24.31 15.34
N ALA A 182 -14.88 24.32 15.72
CA ALA A 182 -13.76 24.03 14.81
C ALA A 182 -13.36 22.56 14.93
N ILE A 183 -13.12 21.91 13.79
CA ILE A 183 -12.71 20.50 13.71
C ILE A 183 -11.62 20.35 12.67
N ASP A 184 -10.49 19.80 13.06
CA ASP A 184 -9.46 19.35 12.12
C ASP A 184 -9.93 18.06 11.44
N THR A 185 -9.58 17.88 10.18
CA THR A 185 -9.99 16.68 9.45
C THR A 185 -8.81 15.89 8.91
N LEU A 186 -8.90 14.56 8.98
CA LEU A 186 -8.00 13.65 8.30
C LEU A 186 -8.80 12.64 7.49
N ARG A 187 -8.60 12.65 6.17
CA ARG A 187 -9.14 11.63 5.29
C ARG A 187 -8.10 10.55 5.00
N LEU A 188 -8.37 9.33 5.44
CA LEU A 188 -7.56 8.16 5.11
C LEU A 188 -7.66 7.85 3.62
N ARG A 189 -6.53 7.49 3.01
CA ARG A 189 -6.44 7.09 1.60
C ARG A 189 -5.86 5.71 1.40
N ALA A 190 -5.15 5.19 2.41
CA ALA A 190 -4.50 3.89 2.36
C ALA A 190 -4.33 3.26 3.74
N PHE A 191 -4.03 1.97 3.75
CA PHE A 191 -3.55 1.19 4.87
C PHE A 191 -2.38 0.31 4.38
N PRO A 192 -1.23 0.19 5.08
CA PRO A 192 -0.98 0.61 6.48
C PRO A 192 -1.02 2.13 6.66
N PHE A 193 -1.35 2.57 7.88
CA PHE A 193 -1.39 3.98 8.21
C PHE A 193 0.02 4.54 8.34
N SER A 194 0.27 5.69 7.71
CA SER A 194 1.50 6.45 7.90
C SER A 194 1.56 7.07 9.30
N ASP A 195 2.74 7.53 9.69
CA ASP A 195 2.95 8.15 11.00
C ASP A 195 2.07 9.40 11.17
N ALA A 196 1.78 10.13 10.10
CA ALA A 196 0.88 11.28 10.10
C ALA A 196 -0.54 10.95 10.64
N VAL A 197 -1.03 9.71 10.44
CA VAL A 197 -2.32 9.28 11.01
C VAL A 197 -2.20 9.11 12.52
N GLN A 198 -1.12 8.52 12.99
CA GLN A 198 -0.87 8.32 14.42
C GLN A 198 -0.69 9.65 15.14
N GLU A 199 0.06 10.58 14.54
CA GLU A 199 0.27 11.93 15.06
C GLU A 199 -1.05 12.70 15.12
N PHE A 200 -1.90 12.59 14.10
CA PHE A 200 -3.21 13.22 14.10
C PHE A 200 -4.08 12.68 15.24
N ILE A 201 -4.15 11.36 15.43
CA ILE A 201 -4.94 10.74 16.51
C ILE A 201 -4.41 11.16 17.89
N ALA A 202 -3.08 11.20 18.07
CA ALA A 202 -2.46 11.57 19.33
C ALA A 202 -2.61 13.06 19.66
N GLY A 203 -2.81 13.91 18.66
CA GLY A 203 -2.98 15.36 18.82
C GLY A 203 -4.41 15.82 19.06
N HIS A 204 -5.39 14.92 19.02
CA HIS A 204 -6.81 15.27 19.12
C HIS A 204 -7.55 14.42 20.17
N GLU A 205 -8.73 14.91 20.62
CA GLU A 205 -9.68 14.22 21.50
C GLU A 205 -10.79 13.49 20.70
#